data_e12d4c8eab4a6a8710a186664ee432c0
#
_entry.id   e12d4c8eab4a6a8710a186664ee432c0
#
_cell.length_a   1.000
_cell.length_b   1.000
_cell.length_c   1.000
_cell.angle_alpha   90.00
_cell.angle_beta   90.00
_cell.angle_gamma   90.00
#
_symmetry.space_group_name_H-M   'P 1'
#
loop_
_entity.id
_entity.type
_entity.pdbx_description
1 polymer ?
#
loop_
_entity_poly.entity_id
_entity_poly.type
_entity_poly.pdbx_seq_one_letter_code
_entity_poly.pdbx_strand_id
1 'polypeptide(L)'
;MIDYSVFMMGNPMDVDAAQKAYAKAQVSEIMPFSQFVKHIADHNGVFTRGTVKGVIADMCECLVEMLLEGKKVQLAELGNFWISIGSEGAEDLKKFTESNITAVNIVFTPGEDFQNLRSRAAFNPVASRIAQAATLKAEKAGKGTVDLDLSLIHISEPTRLRR
;
A
#
# COMPACT_ATOMS: atom_id res chain seq x y z
N MET A 1 -8.81 -12.18 2.75
CA MET A 1 -9.22 -11.46 3.98
C MET A 1 -8.17 -10.40 4.24
N ILE A 2 -8.59 -9.17 4.56
CA ILE A 2 -7.68 -8.05 4.84
C ILE A 2 -7.50 -7.94 6.35
N ASP A 3 -6.28 -8.13 6.82
CA ASP A 3 -5.95 -7.94 8.23
C ASP A 3 -5.85 -6.45 8.55
N TYR A 4 -6.42 -6.03 9.68
CA TYR A 4 -6.35 -4.65 10.14
C TYR A 4 -6.14 -4.56 11.66
N SER A 5 -5.47 -3.51 12.10
CA SER A 5 -5.38 -3.15 13.51
C SER A 5 -6.02 -1.79 13.76
N VAL A 6 -6.50 -1.58 14.99
CA VAL A 6 -7.10 -0.33 15.41
C VAL A 6 -6.10 0.46 16.27
N PHE A 7 -6.10 1.79 16.11
CA PHE A 7 -5.27 2.70 16.90
C PHE A 7 -6.03 3.99 17.17
N MET A 8 -5.68 4.66 18.27
CA MET A 8 -6.24 5.96 18.61
C MET A 8 -5.46 7.08 17.92
N MET A 9 -6.15 8.06 17.38
CA MET A 9 -5.54 9.24 16.76
C MET A 9 -6.31 10.50 17.14
N GLY A 10 -5.58 11.52 17.59
CA GLY A 10 -6.12 12.86 17.83
C GLY A 10 -6.32 13.64 16.52
N ASN A 11 -7.10 14.69 16.57
CA ASN A 11 -7.23 15.60 15.45
C ASN A 11 -6.03 16.57 15.44
N PRO A 12 -5.19 16.57 14.38
CA PRO A 12 -4.06 17.49 14.32
C PRO A 12 -4.45 18.98 14.20
N MET A 13 -5.69 19.27 13.82
CA MET A 13 -6.23 20.64 13.71
C MET A 13 -6.91 21.12 15.01
N ASP A 14 -7.19 20.21 15.95
CA ASP A 14 -7.85 20.49 17.21
C ASP A 14 -7.31 19.54 18.29
N VAL A 15 -6.33 20.02 19.03
CA VAL A 15 -5.59 19.20 20.03
C VAL A 15 -6.47 18.83 21.23
N ASP A 16 -7.50 19.65 21.51
CA ASP A 16 -8.42 19.43 22.63
C ASP A 16 -9.56 18.46 22.27
N ALA A 17 -9.71 18.11 21.00
CA ALA A 17 -10.72 17.14 20.57
C ALA A 17 -10.40 15.72 21.07
N ALA A 18 -11.43 15.00 21.47
CA ALA A 18 -11.31 13.62 21.90
C ALA A 18 -10.69 12.75 20.78
N GLN A 19 -9.73 11.91 21.15
CA GLN A 19 -9.14 10.94 20.22
C GLN A 19 -10.21 9.98 19.71
N LYS A 20 -10.08 9.58 18.44
CA LYS A 20 -10.98 8.61 17.78
C LYS A 20 -10.19 7.38 17.35
N ALA A 21 -10.87 6.24 17.33
CA ALA A 21 -10.28 4.99 16.85
C ALA A 21 -10.36 4.91 15.33
N TYR A 22 -9.23 4.57 14.70
CA TYR A 22 -9.08 4.39 13.26
C TYR A 22 -8.49 3.03 12.94
N ALA A 23 -8.89 2.45 11.81
CA ALA A 23 -8.33 1.20 11.32
C ALA A 23 -7.14 1.44 10.38
N LYS A 24 -6.12 0.58 10.48
CA LYS A 24 -4.99 0.54 9.54
C LYS A 24 -4.80 -0.88 9.04
N ALA A 25 -4.74 -1.04 7.71
CA ALA A 25 -4.45 -2.34 7.09
C ALA A 25 -3.07 -2.86 7.52
N GLN A 26 -2.99 -4.16 7.79
CA GLN A 26 -1.75 -4.85 8.12
C GLN A 26 -1.39 -5.77 6.95
N VAL A 27 -0.19 -5.59 6.41
CA VAL A 27 0.35 -6.48 5.37
C VAL A 27 0.88 -7.74 6.06
N SER A 28 0.26 -8.88 5.80
CA SER A 28 0.65 -10.17 6.37
C SER A 28 1.88 -10.77 5.68
N GLU A 29 1.95 -10.60 4.35
CA GLU A 29 3.01 -11.20 3.53
C GLU A 29 3.34 -10.29 2.33
N ILE A 30 4.59 -10.31 1.92
CA ILE A 30 5.04 -9.69 0.66
C ILE A 30 5.15 -10.80 -0.38
N MET A 31 4.31 -10.75 -1.41
CA MET A 31 4.39 -11.66 -2.55
C MET A 31 5.46 -11.14 -3.53
N PRO A 32 6.60 -11.82 -3.70
CA PRO A 32 7.61 -11.41 -4.66
C PRO A 32 7.13 -11.62 -6.10
N PHE A 33 7.69 -10.86 -7.05
CA PHE A 33 7.31 -10.88 -8.45
C PHE A 33 7.31 -12.29 -9.06
N SER A 34 8.31 -13.11 -8.74
CA SER A 34 8.40 -14.48 -9.23
C SER A 34 7.23 -15.38 -8.78
N GLN A 35 6.74 -15.18 -7.54
CA GLN A 35 5.55 -15.89 -7.05
C GLN A 35 4.27 -15.38 -7.72
N PHE A 36 4.17 -14.07 -7.95
CA PHE A 36 3.04 -13.50 -8.65
C PHE A 36 2.96 -13.99 -10.11
N VAL A 37 4.08 -14.01 -10.83
CA VAL A 37 4.18 -14.59 -12.18
C VAL A 37 3.78 -16.08 -12.18
N LYS A 38 4.25 -16.83 -11.20
CA LYS A 38 3.85 -18.23 -11.03
C LYS A 38 2.34 -18.36 -10.84
N HIS A 39 1.77 -17.55 -9.95
CA HIS A 39 0.34 -17.55 -9.69
C HIS A 39 -0.49 -17.30 -10.96
N ILE A 40 -0.12 -16.30 -11.77
CA ILE A 40 -0.78 -16.02 -13.05
C ILE A 40 -0.67 -17.22 -14.01
N ALA A 41 0.52 -17.80 -14.16
CA ALA A 41 0.75 -18.92 -15.07
C ALA A 41 -0.01 -20.19 -14.64
N ASP A 42 -0.14 -20.42 -13.33
CA ASP A 42 -0.82 -21.61 -12.78
C ASP A 42 -2.37 -21.47 -12.84
N HIS A 43 -2.92 -20.25 -13.02
CA HIS A 43 -4.36 -19.98 -12.96
C HIS A 43 -5.13 -20.58 -14.14
N ASN A 44 -4.58 -20.53 -15.36
CA ASN A 44 -5.27 -21.01 -16.56
C ASN A 44 -4.37 -21.80 -17.53
N GLY A 45 -3.12 -22.04 -17.22
CA GLY A 45 -2.24 -22.94 -17.94
C GLY A 45 -1.86 -22.59 -19.39
N VAL A 46 -2.38 -21.48 -19.95
CA VAL A 46 -2.17 -21.11 -21.37
C VAL A 46 -0.78 -20.50 -21.60
N PHE A 47 -0.30 -19.70 -20.63
CA PHE A 47 0.96 -19.00 -20.76
C PHE A 47 2.02 -19.57 -19.81
N THR A 48 3.24 -19.75 -20.32
CA THR A 48 4.37 -20.14 -19.48
C THR A 48 4.79 -18.99 -18.54
N ARG A 49 5.45 -19.32 -17.44
CA ARG A 49 6.02 -18.30 -16.54
C ARG A 49 6.97 -17.34 -17.25
N GLY A 50 7.76 -17.85 -18.21
CA GLY A 50 8.64 -17.05 -19.03
C GLY A 50 7.89 -16.04 -19.88
N THR A 51 6.82 -16.46 -20.54
CA THR A 51 5.95 -15.59 -21.33
C THR A 51 5.31 -14.50 -20.48
N VAL A 52 4.72 -14.87 -19.33
CA VAL A 52 4.10 -13.89 -18.41
C VAL A 52 5.12 -12.86 -17.92
N LYS A 53 6.31 -13.32 -17.52
CA LYS A 53 7.39 -12.44 -17.08
C LYS A 53 7.83 -11.47 -18.18
N GLY A 54 8.02 -11.96 -19.40
CA GLY A 54 8.41 -11.14 -20.56
C GLY A 54 7.37 -10.07 -20.86
N VAL A 55 6.10 -10.45 -20.99
CA VAL A 55 5.00 -9.49 -21.27
C VAL A 55 4.91 -8.39 -20.22
N ILE A 56 5.04 -8.74 -18.92
CA ILE A 56 5.01 -7.72 -17.86
C ILE A 56 6.24 -6.80 -17.93
N ALA A 57 7.41 -7.33 -18.25
CA ALA A 57 8.62 -6.51 -18.39
C ALA A 57 8.49 -5.52 -19.56
N ASP A 58 8.09 -6.00 -20.73
CA ASP A 58 7.87 -5.18 -21.93
C ASP A 58 6.78 -4.12 -21.67
N MET A 59 5.70 -4.50 -20.99
CA MET A 59 4.65 -3.56 -20.59
C MET A 59 5.21 -2.43 -19.71
N CYS A 60 6.07 -2.73 -18.74
CA CYS A 60 6.65 -1.72 -17.88
C CYS A 60 7.57 -0.75 -18.66
N GLU A 61 8.40 -1.26 -19.56
CA GLU A 61 9.27 -0.44 -20.40
C GLU A 61 8.46 0.48 -21.33
N CYS A 62 7.49 -0.07 -22.06
CA CYS A 62 6.61 0.71 -22.94
C CYS A 62 5.80 1.75 -22.15
N LEU A 63 5.34 1.40 -20.93
CA LEU A 63 4.60 2.34 -20.09
C LEU A 63 5.45 3.56 -19.74
N VAL A 64 6.70 3.35 -19.31
CA VAL A 64 7.63 4.45 -19.00
C VAL A 64 7.89 5.33 -20.21
N GLU A 65 8.13 4.72 -21.37
CA GLU A 65 8.35 5.44 -22.65
C GLU A 65 7.17 6.35 -22.98
N MET A 66 5.95 5.80 -22.97
CA MET A 66 4.73 6.57 -23.28
C MET A 66 4.45 7.69 -22.26
N LEU A 67 4.73 7.45 -20.98
CA LEU A 67 4.57 8.47 -19.95
C LEU A 67 5.57 9.61 -20.11
N LEU A 68 6.82 9.33 -20.49
CA LEU A 68 7.84 10.35 -20.76
C LEU A 68 7.53 11.18 -22.01
N GLU A 69 6.78 10.64 -22.95
CA GLU A 69 6.22 11.39 -24.07
C GLU A 69 5.01 12.26 -23.68
N GLY A 70 4.64 12.31 -22.38
CA GLY A 70 3.53 13.10 -21.87
C GLY A 70 2.16 12.48 -22.12
N LYS A 71 2.08 11.20 -22.48
CA LYS A 71 0.83 10.50 -22.73
C LYS A 71 0.20 9.99 -21.45
N LYS A 72 -1.12 9.94 -21.42
CA LYS A 72 -1.88 9.18 -20.43
C LYS A 72 -2.15 7.78 -21.00
N VAL A 73 -1.69 6.75 -20.30
CA VAL A 73 -1.85 5.35 -20.71
C VAL A 73 -3.04 4.73 -19.97
N GLN A 74 -3.95 4.12 -20.72
CA GLN A 74 -5.10 3.40 -20.20
C GLN A 74 -4.87 1.90 -20.34
N LEU A 75 -4.83 1.19 -19.23
CA LEU A 75 -4.65 -0.26 -19.15
C LEU A 75 -5.97 -0.93 -18.74
N ALA A 76 -7.02 -0.69 -19.53
CA ALA A 76 -8.35 -1.28 -19.37
C ALA A 76 -8.78 -1.34 -17.88
N GLU A 77 -9.12 -2.53 -17.40
CA GLU A 77 -9.62 -2.78 -16.03
C GLU A 77 -8.59 -2.48 -14.94
N LEU A 78 -7.28 -2.52 -15.27
CA LEU A 78 -6.22 -2.19 -14.29
C LEU A 78 -6.30 -0.71 -13.90
N GLY A 79 -6.44 0.18 -14.87
CA GLY A 79 -6.55 1.61 -14.60
C GLY A 79 -5.73 2.49 -15.53
N ASN A 80 -5.51 3.72 -15.08
CA ASN A 80 -4.87 4.75 -15.88
C ASN A 80 -3.62 5.26 -15.21
N PHE A 81 -2.59 5.49 -16.00
CA PHE A 81 -1.31 6.06 -15.58
C PHE A 81 -1.06 7.36 -16.32
N TRP A 82 -0.59 8.39 -15.61
CA TRP A 82 -0.11 9.64 -16.20
C TRP A 82 0.92 10.31 -15.30
N ILE A 83 1.55 11.35 -15.81
CA ILE A 83 2.55 12.12 -15.07
C ILE A 83 1.92 13.35 -14.43
N SER A 84 2.32 13.68 -13.21
CA SER A 84 2.16 14.98 -12.59
C SER A 84 3.54 15.58 -12.28
N ILE A 85 3.61 16.90 -12.35
CA ILE A 85 4.86 17.66 -12.14
C ILE A 85 4.74 18.42 -10.84
N GLY A 86 5.78 18.35 -10.00
CA GLY A 86 5.99 19.24 -8.88
C GLY A 86 6.95 20.35 -9.29
N SER A 87 6.69 21.59 -8.88
CA SER A 87 7.58 22.72 -9.20
C SER A 87 7.64 23.72 -8.05
N GLU A 88 8.74 24.42 -7.97
CA GLU A 88 8.87 25.64 -7.18
C GLU A 88 8.33 26.84 -7.98
N GLY A 89 7.73 27.81 -7.26
CA GLY A 89 7.21 29.02 -7.89
C GLY A 89 8.35 29.94 -8.35
N ALA A 90 8.15 30.58 -9.51
CA ALA A 90 8.96 31.72 -9.94
C ALA A 90 8.22 33.03 -9.67
N GLU A 91 8.92 34.16 -9.64
CA GLU A 91 8.31 35.48 -9.39
C GLU A 91 7.29 35.89 -10.47
N ASP A 92 7.55 35.49 -11.71
CA ASP A 92 6.64 35.68 -12.84
C ASP A 92 6.73 34.56 -13.88
N LEU A 93 5.79 34.55 -14.82
CA LEU A 93 5.73 33.52 -15.88
C LEU A 93 6.96 33.48 -16.79
N LYS A 94 7.65 34.64 -16.96
CA LYS A 94 8.82 34.75 -17.84
C LYS A 94 10.08 34.21 -17.19
N LYS A 95 10.13 34.22 -15.85
CA LYS A 95 11.26 33.72 -15.06
C LYS A 95 11.14 32.21 -14.78
N PHE A 96 9.97 31.60 -15.05
CA PHE A 96 9.81 30.16 -14.91
C PHE A 96 10.58 29.41 -15.99
N THR A 97 11.42 28.47 -15.58
CA THR A 97 12.21 27.62 -16.45
C THR A 97 12.05 26.14 -16.03
N GLU A 98 12.55 25.23 -16.83
CA GLU A 98 12.52 23.79 -16.49
C GLU A 98 13.27 23.48 -15.19
N SER A 99 14.24 24.30 -14.78
CA SER A 99 14.95 24.15 -13.51
C SER A 99 14.05 24.36 -12.28
N ASN A 100 12.89 24.99 -12.45
CA ASN A 100 11.89 25.11 -11.39
C ASN A 100 11.09 23.81 -11.17
N ILE A 101 11.19 22.85 -12.10
CA ILE A 101 10.55 21.54 -11.95
C ILE A 101 11.39 20.70 -10.99
N THR A 102 10.82 20.39 -9.82
CA THR A 102 11.53 19.68 -8.75
C THR A 102 11.19 18.20 -8.68
N ALA A 103 10.05 17.78 -9.25
CA ALA A 103 9.62 16.39 -9.22
C ALA A 103 8.77 16.02 -10.44
N VAL A 104 8.93 14.77 -10.87
CA VAL A 104 8.03 14.10 -11.83
C VAL A 104 7.47 12.87 -11.14
N ASN A 105 6.15 12.81 -10.98
CA ASN A 105 5.49 11.75 -10.25
C ASN A 105 4.57 10.97 -11.17
N ILE A 106 4.54 9.66 -11.02
CA ILE A 106 3.55 8.80 -11.69
C ILE A 106 2.28 8.80 -10.84
N VAL A 107 1.16 9.14 -11.47
CA VAL A 107 -0.17 9.07 -10.86
C VAL A 107 -0.88 7.86 -11.44
N PHE A 108 -1.50 7.09 -10.55
CA PHE A 108 -2.30 5.93 -10.91
C PHE A 108 -3.74 6.15 -10.45
N THR A 109 -4.70 5.93 -11.35
CA THR A 109 -6.11 5.85 -10.99
C THR A 109 -6.61 4.44 -11.27
N PRO A 110 -7.11 3.73 -10.27
CA PRO A 110 -7.62 2.37 -10.42
C PRO A 110 -8.75 2.29 -11.46
N GLY A 111 -8.76 1.22 -12.24
CA GLY A 111 -9.85 0.85 -13.14
C GLY A 111 -11.03 0.23 -12.39
N GLU A 112 -12.05 -0.20 -13.15
CA GLU A 112 -13.32 -0.68 -12.57
C GLU A 112 -13.13 -1.90 -11.67
N ASP A 113 -12.27 -2.82 -12.01
CA ASP A 113 -12.00 -4.03 -11.22
C ASP A 113 -11.35 -3.73 -9.85
N PHE A 114 -10.69 -2.59 -9.73
CA PHE A 114 -10.05 -2.12 -8.51
C PHE A 114 -10.91 -1.13 -7.72
N GLN A 115 -12.10 -0.80 -8.21
CA GLN A 115 -13.07 0.01 -7.50
C GLN A 115 -13.96 -0.87 -6.61
N ASN A 116 -14.58 -0.24 -5.61
CA ASN A 116 -15.54 -0.90 -4.72
C ASN A 116 -15.01 -2.18 -4.01
N LEU A 117 -13.70 -2.28 -3.80
CA LEU A 117 -13.10 -3.44 -3.13
C LEU A 117 -13.67 -3.69 -1.74
N ARG A 118 -14.24 -2.65 -1.08
CA ARG A 118 -14.85 -2.80 0.25
C ARG A 118 -16.01 -3.79 0.24
N SER A 119 -16.85 -3.82 -0.79
CA SER A 119 -18.00 -4.72 -0.87
C SER A 119 -17.59 -6.19 -1.09
N ARG A 120 -16.38 -6.42 -1.61
CA ARG A 120 -15.79 -7.74 -1.90
C ARG A 120 -14.83 -8.20 -0.81
N ALA A 121 -14.41 -7.28 0.07
CA ALA A 121 -13.40 -7.55 1.09
C ALA A 121 -14.02 -8.13 2.36
N ALA A 122 -13.39 -9.18 2.89
CA ALA A 122 -13.59 -9.64 4.25
C ALA A 122 -12.47 -9.10 5.13
N PHE A 123 -12.81 -8.62 6.32
CA PHE A 123 -11.88 -7.97 7.25
C PHE A 123 -11.65 -8.85 8.48
N ASN A 124 -10.39 -8.91 8.94
CA ASN A 124 -9.97 -9.66 10.11
C ASN A 124 -9.19 -8.75 11.06
N PRO A 125 -9.67 -8.51 12.29
CA PRO A 125 -8.95 -7.72 13.27
C PRO A 125 -7.73 -8.49 13.78
N VAL A 126 -6.56 -7.83 13.76
CA VAL A 126 -5.30 -8.40 14.26
C VAL A 126 -4.60 -7.40 15.19
N ALA A 127 -3.72 -7.90 16.04
CA ALA A 127 -2.89 -7.03 16.87
C ALA A 127 -1.96 -6.18 16.00
N SER A 128 -1.67 -4.97 16.45
CA SER A 128 -0.69 -4.11 15.77
C SER A 128 0.69 -4.77 15.73
N ARG A 129 1.54 -4.39 14.78
CA ARG A 129 2.93 -4.91 14.70
C ARG A 129 3.73 -4.66 15.96
N ILE A 130 3.48 -3.56 16.65
CA ILE A 130 4.12 -3.25 17.94
C ILE A 130 3.69 -4.24 19.01
N ALA A 131 2.39 -4.54 19.09
CA ALA A 131 1.87 -5.54 20.01
C ALA A 131 2.39 -6.95 19.71
N GLN A 132 2.42 -7.35 18.43
CA GLN A 132 2.99 -8.63 17.99
C GLN A 132 4.48 -8.75 18.34
N ALA A 133 5.27 -7.70 18.10
CA ALA A 133 6.69 -7.67 18.45
C ALA A 133 6.92 -7.74 19.97
N ALA A 134 6.09 -7.04 20.76
CA ALA A 134 6.16 -7.09 22.22
C ALA A 134 5.82 -8.50 22.75
N THR A 135 4.81 -9.16 22.19
CA THR A 135 4.46 -10.53 22.53
C THR A 135 5.61 -11.51 22.25
N LEU A 136 6.19 -11.45 21.05
CA LEU A 136 7.35 -12.28 20.69
C LEU A 136 8.57 -12.03 21.59
N LYS A 137 8.79 -10.78 22.01
CA LYS A 137 9.87 -10.44 22.94
C LYS A 137 9.61 -11.01 24.34
N ALA A 138 8.38 -10.95 24.81
CA ALA A 138 8.00 -11.51 26.12
C ALA A 138 8.10 -13.03 26.13
N GLU A 139 7.64 -13.72 25.08
CA GLU A 139 7.79 -15.17 24.91
C GLU A 139 9.25 -15.60 24.94
N LYS A 140 10.13 -14.93 24.17
CA LYS A 140 11.59 -15.20 24.17
C LYS A 140 12.25 -14.97 25.53
N ALA A 141 11.69 -14.05 26.34
CA ALA A 141 12.15 -13.76 27.70
C ALA A 141 11.53 -14.66 28.77
N GLY A 142 10.66 -15.62 28.40
CA GLY A 142 9.94 -16.50 29.33
C GLY A 142 8.94 -15.77 30.22
N LYS A 143 8.49 -14.57 29.84
CA LYS A 143 7.51 -13.79 30.60
C LYS A 143 6.08 -14.22 30.22
N GLY A 144 5.24 -14.52 31.20
CA GLY A 144 3.84 -14.88 30.99
C GLY A 144 2.92 -13.68 30.69
N THR A 145 3.43 -12.46 30.81
CA THR A 145 2.67 -11.23 30.56
C THR A 145 3.46 -10.29 29.63
N VAL A 146 2.72 -9.54 28.82
CA VAL A 146 3.27 -8.54 27.90
C VAL A 146 2.88 -7.16 28.42
N ASP A 147 3.88 -6.35 28.81
CA ASP A 147 3.68 -4.93 29.07
C ASP A 147 3.58 -4.20 27.71
N LEU A 148 2.37 -3.75 27.39
CA LEU A 148 2.10 -2.87 26.27
C LEU A 148 1.80 -1.49 26.83
N ASP A 149 2.52 -0.49 26.35
CA ASP A 149 2.14 0.89 26.62
C ASP A 149 0.80 1.18 25.94
N LEU A 150 -0.28 0.99 26.70
CA LEU A 150 -1.66 1.10 26.25
C LEU A 150 -2.07 2.52 25.85
N SER A 151 -1.22 3.51 26.06
CA SER A 151 -1.48 4.89 25.60
C SER A 151 -1.57 4.97 24.07
N LEU A 152 -1.02 3.97 23.37
CA LEU A 152 -0.98 3.91 21.90
C LEU A 152 -1.74 2.71 21.29
N ILE A 153 -2.23 1.76 22.11
CA ILE A 153 -2.81 0.51 21.57
C ILE A 153 -4.00 0.08 22.44
N HIS A 154 -5.19 0.14 21.88
CA HIS A 154 -6.36 -0.49 22.45
C HIS A 154 -6.46 -1.94 21.94
N ILE A 155 -6.18 -2.92 22.78
CA ILE A 155 -6.34 -4.35 22.45
C ILE A 155 -7.61 -4.82 23.14
N SER A 156 -8.64 -5.17 22.37
CA SER A 156 -9.90 -5.67 22.89
C SER A 156 -9.99 -7.20 23.04
N GLU A 157 -8.98 -7.97 22.57
CA GLU A 157 -8.99 -9.44 22.70
C GLU A 157 -7.57 -10.04 22.69
N PRO A 158 -7.33 -11.19 23.36
CA PRO A 158 -6.06 -11.89 23.30
C PRO A 158 -5.85 -12.51 21.91
N THR A 159 -4.84 -12.04 21.22
CA THR A 159 -4.47 -12.55 19.89
C THR A 159 -3.93 -13.97 20.02
N ARG A 160 -4.63 -14.95 19.44
CA ARG A 160 -4.06 -16.28 19.19
C ARG A 160 -2.95 -16.15 18.13
N LEU A 161 -1.72 -16.39 18.53
CA LEU A 161 -0.60 -16.57 17.61
C LEU A 161 -0.91 -17.76 16.68
N ARG A 162 -0.96 -17.53 15.38
CA ARG A 162 -0.90 -18.62 14.40
C ARG A 162 0.55 -19.14 14.37
N ARG A 163 0.69 -20.43 14.65
CA ARG A 163 1.93 -21.18 14.42
C ARG A 163 2.17 -21.36 12.92
#